data_699a2fd500db8958a7695f5365621b46
#
_entry.id   699a2fd500db8958a7695f5365621b46
#
_cell.length_a   1.000
_cell.length_b   1.000
_cell.length_c   1.000
_cell.angle_alpha   90.00
_cell.angle_beta   90.00
_cell.angle_gamma   90.00
#
_symmetry.space_group_name_H-M   'P 1'
#
loop_
_entity.id
_entity.type
_entity.pdbx_description
1 polymer ?
#
loop_
_entity_poly.entity_id
_entity_poly.type
_entity_poly.pdbx_seq_one_letter_code
_entity_poly.pdbx_strand_id
1 'polypeptide(L)'
;MILGICTNMNARSLNDVGLDQTLYAKKVGLEYLELSVDRIMRYDDIRFESFKKEIAENPLPCLACNNFIDPSIRLLGKEYNKGTFENYITKALARISSIGAKKVVFGSAKARSIPSYLPTEEGRAQIMERLKFIASVAEKHGVEIEIEHLNRTESNCINTFEESVSIAKQMNRPNVKSIFDNYHFMISGEREELIRQNEAWIGHMHFAFTMGRAMPDLDELKKMNPFLTVLRDCSYDDTFSLEAYFPNFEMDNMYFKTPIAYIRDIINGKAV
;
A
#
# COMPACT_ATOMS: atom_id res chain seq x y z
N MET A 1 -11.94 -11.19 -3.44
CA MET A 1 -11.12 -10.10 -2.84
C MET A 1 -11.83 -9.50 -1.63
N ILE A 2 -11.09 -9.11 -0.59
CA ILE A 2 -11.58 -8.38 0.58
C ILE A 2 -11.21 -6.89 0.44
N LEU A 3 -12.13 -6.00 0.80
CA LEU A 3 -12.01 -4.57 0.54
C LEU A 3 -11.66 -3.80 1.82
N GLY A 4 -10.59 -3.02 1.80
CA GLY A 4 -10.11 -2.22 2.92
C GLY A 4 -9.89 -0.75 2.61
N ILE A 5 -9.33 0.00 3.56
CA ILE A 5 -9.04 1.42 3.43
C ILE A 5 -7.65 1.78 3.96
N CYS A 6 -6.91 2.59 3.21
CA CYS A 6 -5.70 3.26 3.68
C CYS A 6 -6.09 4.47 4.54
N THR A 7 -6.02 4.30 5.86
CA THR A 7 -6.51 5.31 6.80
C THR A 7 -5.69 6.59 6.82
N ASN A 8 -4.43 6.55 6.38
CA ASN A 8 -3.56 7.73 6.28
C ASN A 8 -4.10 8.80 5.33
N MET A 9 -4.88 8.43 4.33
CA MET A 9 -5.43 9.36 3.31
C MET A 9 -6.41 10.36 3.92
N ASN A 10 -7.15 9.95 4.94
CA ASN A 10 -8.19 10.78 5.57
C ASN A 10 -7.90 11.06 7.06
N ALA A 11 -6.69 10.82 7.53
CA ALA A 11 -6.31 11.07 8.91
C ALA A 11 -6.24 12.57 9.24
N ARG A 12 -6.64 12.94 10.44
CA ARG A 12 -6.76 14.35 10.88
C ARG A 12 -5.42 15.07 11.00
N SER A 13 -4.35 14.33 11.17
CA SER A 13 -2.99 14.88 11.25
C SER A 13 -1.95 13.88 10.78
N LEU A 14 -0.73 14.36 10.54
CA LEU A 14 0.41 13.52 10.16
C LEU A 14 0.86 12.53 11.24
N ASN A 15 0.42 12.71 12.48
CA ASN A 15 0.75 11.80 13.60
C ASN A 15 -0.39 10.84 13.92
N ASP A 16 -1.52 10.98 13.25
CA ASP A 16 -2.69 10.16 13.46
C ASP A 16 -2.71 8.98 12.47
N VAL A 17 -2.83 7.77 12.98
CA VAL A 17 -2.94 6.56 12.16
C VAL A 17 -4.35 6.36 11.58
N GLY A 18 -5.33 7.17 11.98
CA GLY A 18 -6.69 7.17 11.43
C GLY A 18 -7.61 6.09 11.97
N LEU A 19 -7.41 5.60 13.20
CA LEU A 19 -8.31 4.60 13.81
C LEU A 19 -9.73 5.11 14.03
N ASP A 20 -9.93 6.42 14.13
CA ASP A 20 -11.25 7.04 14.23
C ASP A 20 -12.12 6.77 12.99
N GLN A 21 -11.53 6.40 11.86
CA GLN A 21 -12.25 6.05 10.63
C GLN A 21 -12.87 4.65 10.65
N THR A 22 -12.50 3.80 11.61
CA THR A 22 -12.90 2.37 11.62
C THR A 22 -14.41 2.18 11.61
N LEU A 23 -15.15 2.92 12.44
CA LEU A 23 -16.62 2.78 12.52
C LEU A 23 -17.28 3.19 11.21
N TYR A 24 -16.78 4.23 10.55
CA TYR A 24 -17.23 4.62 9.22
C TYR A 24 -16.91 3.52 8.19
N ALA A 25 -15.66 3.08 8.13
CA ALA A 25 -15.22 2.03 7.22
C ALA A 25 -16.12 0.80 7.31
N LYS A 26 -16.39 0.34 8.53
CA LYS A 26 -17.31 -0.79 8.78
C LYS A 26 -18.74 -0.51 8.32
N LYS A 27 -19.29 0.69 8.60
CA LYS A 27 -20.65 1.07 8.18
C LYS A 27 -20.83 1.06 6.66
N VAL A 28 -19.81 1.49 5.91
CA VAL A 28 -19.85 1.49 4.43
C VAL A 28 -19.49 0.15 3.82
N GLY A 29 -19.10 -0.85 4.62
CA GLY A 29 -18.89 -2.23 4.19
C GLY A 29 -17.43 -2.58 3.90
N LEU A 30 -16.46 -1.82 4.40
CA LEU A 30 -15.06 -2.19 4.36
C LEU A 30 -14.74 -3.23 5.45
N GLU A 31 -13.74 -4.05 5.24
CA GLU A 31 -13.49 -5.28 5.99
C GLU A 31 -12.16 -5.26 6.75
N TYR A 32 -11.21 -4.36 6.40
CA TYR A 32 -9.94 -4.21 7.09
C TYR A 32 -9.37 -2.80 6.97
N LEU A 33 -8.36 -2.52 7.80
CA LEU A 33 -7.59 -1.29 7.77
C LEU A 33 -6.20 -1.55 7.20
N GLU A 34 -5.72 -0.61 6.41
CA GLU A 34 -4.32 -0.47 6.05
C GLU A 34 -3.75 0.77 6.73
N LEU A 35 -2.71 0.56 7.56
CA LEU A 35 -2.15 1.58 8.45
C LEU A 35 -0.76 2.04 7.99
N SER A 36 -0.45 3.31 8.27
CA SER A 36 0.83 3.92 7.92
C SER A 36 1.94 3.54 8.91
N VAL A 37 2.99 2.86 8.43
CA VAL A 37 4.12 2.42 9.26
C VAL A 37 4.90 3.59 9.82
N ASP A 38 5.17 4.63 9.02
CA ASP A 38 5.93 5.80 9.46
C ASP A 38 5.27 6.50 10.66
N ARG A 39 3.93 6.48 10.73
CA ARG A 39 3.16 7.02 11.86
C ARG A 39 3.24 6.10 13.10
N ILE A 40 3.10 4.80 12.91
CA ILE A 40 3.25 3.80 13.97
C ILE A 40 4.65 3.86 14.58
N MET A 41 5.67 4.11 13.76
CA MET A 41 7.06 4.19 14.23
C MET A 41 7.37 5.44 15.07
N ARG A 42 6.53 6.48 15.03
CA ARG A 42 6.66 7.67 15.91
C ARG A 42 6.22 7.40 17.34
N TYR A 43 5.48 6.34 17.59
CA TYR A 43 5.11 5.95 18.95
C TYR A 43 6.35 5.48 19.71
N ASP A 44 6.52 5.97 20.95
CA ASP A 44 7.41 5.31 21.90
C ASP A 44 6.88 3.90 22.26
N ASP A 45 7.64 3.14 23.01
CA ASP A 45 7.27 1.76 23.30
C ASP A 45 6.04 1.66 24.21
N ILE A 46 5.81 2.62 25.12
CA ILE A 46 4.64 2.68 26.01
C ILE A 46 3.37 2.95 25.17
N ARG A 47 3.42 3.97 24.30
CA ARG A 47 2.30 4.30 23.42
C ARG A 47 2.01 3.15 22.44
N PHE A 48 3.05 2.50 21.93
CA PHE A 48 2.88 1.38 21.02
C PHE A 48 2.19 0.17 21.68
N GLU A 49 2.51 -0.16 22.94
CA GLU A 49 1.82 -1.23 23.66
C GLU A 49 0.34 -0.90 23.94
N SER A 50 0.01 0.37 24.18
CA SER A 50 -1.39 0.81 24.23
C SER A 50 -2.07 0.66 22.87
N PHE A 51 -1.39 1.07 21.78
CA PHE A 51 -1.90 0.97 20.41
C PHE A 51 -2.19 -0.49 20.00
N LYS A 52 -1.36 -1.44 20.40
CA LYS A 52 -1.62 -2.87 20.15
C LYS A 52 -2.96 -3.32 20.76
N LYS A 53 -3.27 -2.85 21.96
CA LYS A 53 -4.56 -3.16 22.60
C LYS A 53 -5.72 -2.52 21.84
N GLU A 54 -5.57 -1.24 21.43
CA GLU A 54 -6.55 -0.54 20.62
C GLU A 54 -6.85 -1.28 19.32
N ILE A 55 -5.81 -1.81 18.64
CA ILE A 55 -5.98 -2.62 17.42
C ILE A 55 -6.63 -3.97 17.72
N ALA A 56 -6.28 -4.63 18.80
CA ALA A 56 -6.87 -5.93 19.17
C ALA A 56 -8.36 -5.83 19.48
N GLU A 57 -8.80 -4.69 20.00
CA GLU A 57 -10.21 -4.38 20.31
C GLU A 57 -10.95 -3.73 19.13
N ASN A 58 -10.21 -3.39 18.04
CA ASN A 58 -10.77 -2.68 16.89
C ASN A 58 -11.73 -3.60 16.11
N PRO A 59 -12.91 -3.10 15.68
CA PRO A 59 -13.89 -3.91 14.95
C PRO A 59 -13.46 -4.30 13.53
N LEU A 60 -12.37 -3.72 12.96
CA LEU A 60 -11.75 -4.14 11.73
C LEU A 60 -10.27 -4.47 11.98
N PRO A 61 -9.76 -5.60 11.46
CA PRO A 61 -8.36 -5.98 11.62
C PRO A 61 -7.45 -5.07 10.79
N CYS A 62 -6.17 -4.95 11.19
CA CYS A 62 -5.11 -4.43 10.33
C CYS A 62 -4.51 -5.60 9.54
N LEU A 63 -4.70 -5.65 8.22
CA LEU A 63 -4.17 -6.72 7.38
C LEU A 63 -2.96 -6.30 6.55
N ALA A 64 -2.87 -5.01 6.20
CA ALA A 64 -1.79 -4.43 5.43
C ALA A 64 -1.29 -3.12 6.07
N CYS A 65 -0.08 -2.71 5.69
CA CYS A 65 0.48 -1.41 6.05
C CYS A 65 1.14 -0.76 4.84
N ASN A 66 1.08 0.58 4.77
CA ASN A 66 1.77 1.38 3.75
C ASN A 66 2.78 2.36 4.39
N ASN A 67 3.34 3.28 3.58
CA ASN A 67 4.32 4.27 4.02
C ASN A 67 5.43 3.62 4.88
N PHE A 68 6.00 2.53 4.37
CA PHE A 68 6.85 1.62 5.15
C PHE A 68 8.06 2.30 5.79
N ILE A 69 8.76 3.16 5.04
CA ILE A 69 10.02 3.76 5.49
C ILE A 69 9.84 5.26 5.67
N ASP A 70 10.16 5.75 6.87
CA ASP A 70 10.13 7.18 7.19
C ASP A 70 10.97 7.98 6.17
N PRO A 71 10.45 9.08 5.62
CA PRO A 71 11.13 9.87 4.58
C PRO A 71 12.47 10.47 5.01
N SER A 72 12.80 10.52 6.30
CA SER A 72 14.11 10.93 6.81
C SER A 72 15.18 9.84 6.66
N ILE A 73 14.77 8.57 6.48
CA ILE A 73 15.69 7.44 6.29
C ILE A 73 15.97 7.29 4.81
N ARG A 74 17.22 7.58 4.42
CA ARG A 74 17.65 7.45 3.03
C ARG A 74 18.20 6.05 2.77
N LEU A 75 17.77 5.44 1.66
CA LEU A 75 18.20 4.08 1.28
C LEU A 75 19.45 4.09 0.40
N LEU A 76 19.76 5.22 -0.21
CA LEU A 76 20.73 5.34 -1.30
C LEU A 76 21.73 6.45 -1.09
N GLY A 77 22.91 6.27 -1.70
CA GLY A 77 23.92 7.32 -1.78
C GLY A 77 24.62 7.60 -0.45
N LYS A 78 25.15 8.82 -0.34
CA LYS A 78 25.97 9.25 0.79
C LYS A 78 25.18 9.40 2.09
N GLU A 79 23.89 9.62 2.00
CA GLU A 79 22.98 9.80 3.12
C GLU A 79 22.49 8.46 3.72
N TYR A 80 22.81 7.33 3.07
CA TYR A 80 22.49 6.02 3.60
C TYR A 80 23.29 5.71 4.86
N ASN A 81 22.59 5.39 5.94
CA ASN A 81 23.19 4.91 7.18
C ASN A 81 22.69 3.48 7.48
N LYS A 82 23.59 2.52 7.39
CA LYS A 82 23.27 1.10 7.57
C LYS A 82 22.63 0.82 8.94
N GLY A 83 23.21 1.33 10.01
CA GLY A 83 22.72 1.08 11.37
C GLY A 83 21.31 1.63 11.60
N THR A 84 21.07 2.88 11.17
CA THR A 84 19.74 3.50 11.24
C THR A 84 18.72 2.72 10.43
N PHE A 85 19.07 2.34 9.20
CA PHE A 85 18.21 1.56 8.32
C PHE A 85 17.85 0.19 8.92
N GLU A 86 18.86 -0.60 9.32
CA GLU A 86 18.64 -1.96 9.84
C GLU A 86 17.83 -1.95 11.14
N ASN A 87 18.11 -1.02 12.04
CA ASN A 87 17.34 -0.86 13.28
C ASN A 87 15.89 -0.47 13.01
N TYR A 88 15.66 0.47 12.08
CA TYR A 88 14.31 0.88 11.70
C TYR A 88 13.52 -0.29 11.10
N ILE A 89 14.06 -0.97 10.10
CA ILE A 89 13.40 -2.09 9.42
C ILE A 89 13.05 -3.21 10.41
N THR A 90 13.99 -3.57 11.28
CA THR A 90 13.77 -4.62 12.29
C THR A 90 12.64 -4.25 13.25
N LYS A 91 12.65 -3.02 13.77
CA LYS A 91 11.61 -2.53 14.68
C LYS A 91 10.26 -2.38 13.97
N ALA A 92 10.24 -1.84 12.74
CA ALA A 92 9.02 -1.65 11.97
C ALA A 92 8.30 -2.97 11.67
N LEU A 93 9.04 -3.96 11.15
CA LEU A 93 8.46 -5.27 10.80
C LEU A 93 7.97 -6.03 12.06
N ALA A 94 8.70 -5.94 13.17
CA ALA A 94 8.24 -6.50 14.44
C ALA A 94 6.94 -5.84 14.92
N ARG A 95 6.84 -4.50 14.83
CA ARG A 95 5.64 -3.76 15.23
C ARG A 95 4.43 -4.12 14.38
N ILE A 96 4.54 -4.05 13.04
CA ILE A 96 3.39 -4.31 12.16
C ILE A 96 2.93 -5.77 12.23
N SER A 97 3.85 -6.73 12.34
CA SER A 97 3.50 -8.13 12.55
C SER A 97 2.73 -8.32 13.87
N SER A 98 3.14 -7.64 14.94
CA SER A 98 2.52 -7.76 16.26
C SER A 98 1.09 -7.17 16.34
N ILE A 99 0.69 -6.34 15.37
CA ILE A 99 -0.68 -5.81 15.24
C ILE A 99 -1.52 -6.56 14.21
N GLY A 100 -0.99 -7.65 13.64
CA GLY A 100 -1.72 -8.53 12.73
C GLY A 100 -1.46 -8.32 11.25
N ALA A 101 -0.73 -7.26 10.83
CA ALA A 101 -0.44 -7.02 9.43
C ALA A 101 0.41 -8.15 8.82
N LYS A 102 0.01 -8.59 7.63
CA LYS A 102 0.69 -9.64 6.85
C LYS A 102 1.39 -9.09 5.62
N LYS A 103 1.12 -7.85 5.26
CA LYS A 103 1.65 -7.19 4.07
C LYS A 103 2.15 -5.80 4.42
N VAL A 104 3.23 -5.37 3.75
CA VAL A 104 3.71 -4.00 3.83
C VAL A 104 4.11 -3.47 2.46
N VAL A 105 3.56 -2.32 2.09
CA VAL A 105 3.81 -1.66 0.81
C VAL A 105 5.13 -0.90 0.85
N PHE A 106 6.05 -1.29 -0.01
CA PHE A 106 7.33 -0.63 -0.25
C PHE A 106 7.17 0.44 -1.34
N GLY A 107 6.42 1.50 -1.02
CA GLY A 107 6.29 2.73 -1.81
C GLY A 107 7.40 3.73 -1.44
N SER A 108 7.29 4.35 -0.28
CA SER A 108 8.33 5.16 0.40
C SER A 108 9.15 6.08 -0.53
N ALA A 109 8.48 6.88 -1.37
CA ALA A 109 9.05 7.65 -2.47
C ALA A 109 10.35 8.39 -2.12
N LYS A 110 10.32 9.19 -1.02
CA LYS A 110 11.48 9.99 -0.60
C LYS A 110 12.65 9.13 -0.11
N ALA A 111 12.38 8.02 0.57
CA ALA A 111 13.41 7.14 1.10
C ALA A 111 14.21 6.47 -0.02
N ARG A 112 13.54 6.05 -1.11
CA ARG A 112 14.15 5.33 -2.24
C ARG A 112 14.50 6.20 -3.46
N SER A 113 14.23 7.51 -3.44
CA SER A 113 14.60 8.40 -4.53
C SER A 113 16.10 8.39 -4.79
N ILE A 114 16.49 8.21 -6.05
CA ILE A 114 17.90 8.20 -6.47
C ILE A 114 18.41 9.64 -6.48
N PRO A 115 19.46 9.97 -5.69
CA PRO A 115 20.05 11.30 -5.68
C PRO A 115 20.63 11.66 -7.06
N SER A 116 20.59 12.94 -7.45
CA SER A 116 21.05 13.38 -8.78
C SER A 116 22.53 13.12 -9.06
N TYR A 117 23.35 12.99 -8.03
CA TYR A 117 24.77 12.66 -8.15
C TYR A 117 25.05 11.16 -8.32
N LEU A 118 24.03 10.29 -8.11
CA LEU A 118 24.19 8.84 -8.17
C LEU A 118 23.70 8.33 -9.53
N PRO A 119 24.50 7.55 -10.27
CA PRO A 119 24.04 6.90 -11.49
C PRO A 119 22.80 6.03 -11.25
N THR A 120 21.84 6.06 -12.15
CA THR A 120 20.56 5.36 -12.01
C THR A 120 20.74 3.85 -11.76
N GLU A 121 21.64 3.21 -12.50
CA GLU A 121 21.90 1.77 -12.36
C GLU A 121 22.52 1.42 -11.00
N GLU A 122 23.41 2.29 -10.50
CA GLU A 122 23.97 2.13 -9.16
C GLU A 122 22.89 2.29 -8.08
N GLY A 123 22.00 3.29 -8.24
CA GLY A 123 20.86 3.49 -7.35
C GLY A 123 19.93 2.26 -7.34
N ARG A 124 19.64 1.70 -8.51
CA ARG A 124 18.84 0.45 -8.63
C ARG A 124 19.51 -0.74 -7.94
N ALA A 125 20.82 -0.91 -8.11
CA ALA A 125 21.57 -1.96 -7.44
C ALA A 125 21.54 -1.81 -5.92
N GLN A 126 21.68 -0.59 -5.40
CA GLN A 126 21.56 -0.31 -3.98
C GLN A 126 20.15 -0.63 -3.45
N ILE A 127 19.07 -0.30 -4.18
CA ILE A 127 17.70 -0.68 -3.80
C ILE A 127 17.55 -2.19 -3.69
N MET A 128 18.06 -2.93 -4.67
CA MET A 128 18.01 -4.40 -4.65
C MET A 128 18.71 -4.98 -3.42
N GLU A 129 19.85 -4.41 -3.03
CA GLU A 129 20.57 -4.82 -1.80
C GLU A 129 19.74 -4.53 -0.55
N ARG A 130 19.08 -3.36 -0.45
CA ARG A 130 18.21 -3.01 0.67
C ARG A 130 16.99 -3.93 0.73
N LEU A 131 16.36 -4.22 -0.41
CA LEU A 131 15.24 -5.15 -0.49
C LEU A 131 15.60 -6.57 -0.02
N LYS A 132 16.82 -7.05 -0.31
CA LYS A 132 17.29 -8.36 0.19
C LYS A 132 17.31 -8.40 1.72
N PHE A 133 17.78 -7.34 2.37
CA PHE A 133 17.78 -7.23 3.83
C PHE A 133 16.34 -7.16 4.36
N ILE A 134 15.51 -6.26 3.80
CA ILE A 134 14.10 -6.10 4.17
C ILE A 134 13.36 -7.45 4.09
N ALA A 135 13.46 -8.15 2.95
CA ALA A 135 12.79 -9.41 2.72
C ALA A 135 13.22 -10.50 3.72
N SER A 136 14.51 -10.52 4.10
CA SER A 136 15.02 -11.48 5.09
C SER A 136 14.52 -11.21 6.50
N VAL A 137 14.30 -9.95 6.87
CA VAL A 137 13.69 -9.60 8.17
C VAL A 137 12.18 -9.86 8.12
N ALA A 138 11.50 -9.47 7.03
CA ALA A 138 10.07 -9.68 6.85
C ALA A 138 9.66 -11.16 6.93
N GLU A 139 10.46 -12.04 6.32
CA GLU A 139 10.26 -13.49 6.37
C GLU A 139 10.20 -14.03 7.81
N LYS A 140 11.06 -13.55 8.71
CA LYS A 140 11.07 -13.93 10.12
C LYS A 140 9.80 -13.50 10.87
N HIS A 141 9.12 -12.49 10.39
CA HIS A 141 7.90 -11.94 10.95
C HIS A 141 6.63 -12.40 10.22
N GLY A 142 6.76 -13.23 9.18
CA GLY A 142 5.64 -13.69 8.35
C GLY A 142 4.93 -12.54 7.62
N VAL A 143 5.73 -11.53 7.16
CA VAL A 143 5.24 -10.36 6.42
C VAL A 143 5.69 -10.45 4.96
N GLU A 144 4.78 -10.19 4.03
CA GLU A 144 5.02 -10.06 2.61
C GLU A 144 5.35 -8.60 2.25
N ILE A 145 6.33 -8.41 1.36
CA ILE A 145 6.75 -7.09 0.87
C ILE A 145 6.11 -6.85 -0.48
N GLU A 146 5.33 -5.77 -0.58
CA GLU A 146 4.63 -5.36 -1.79
C GLU A 146 5.37 -4.19 -2.44
N ILE A 147 6.12 -4.47 -3.51
CA ILE A 147 6.90 -3.43 -4.21
C ILE A 147 5.93 -2.56 -5.01
N GLU A 148 5.86 -1.29 -4.65
CA GLU A 148 4.99 -0.32 -5.30
C GLU A 148 5.72 0.44 -6.41
N HIS A 149 5.10 0.47 -7.59
CA HIS A 149 5.46 1.43 -8.62
C HIS A 149 4.80 2.78 -8.34
N LEU A 150 5.54 3.85 -8.51
CA LEU A 150 5.06 5.21 -8.28
C LEU A 150 5.21 6.03 -9.56
N ASN A 151 4.22 6.85 -9.88
CA ASN A 151 4.33 7.75 -11.03
C ASN A 151 5.56 8.67 -10.91
N ARG A 152 6.02 9.20 -12.05
CA ARG A 152 7.28 9.97 -12.13
C ARG A 152 7.24 11.32 -11.41
N THR A 153 6.07 11.81 -11.00
CA THR A 153 5.97 13.03 -10.20
C THR A 153 6.27 12.79 -8.73
N GLU A 154 6.11 11.54 -8.25
CA GLU A 154 6.33 11.16 -6.86
C GLU A 154 7.69 10.51 -6.62
N SER A 155 8.22 9.76 -7.60
CA SER A 155 9.49 9.08 -7.48
C SER A 155 10.22 9.00 -8.83
N ASN A 156 11.55 8.96 -8.79
CA ASN A 156 12.39 8.70 -9.96
C ASN A 156 12.91 7.24 -10.01
N CYS A 157 12.29 6.35 -9.24
CA CYS A 157 12.70 4.95 -9.15
C CYS A 157 11.48 4.03 -9.01
N ILE A 158 11.45 2.97 -9.82
CA ILE A 158 10.35 2.01 -9.92
C ILE A 158 9.07 2.74 -10.31
N ASN A 159 8.94 3.05 -11.59
CA ASN A 159 7.91 3.95 -12.09
C ASN A 159 6.81 3.25 -12.90
N THR A 160 6.93 1.95 -13.16
CA THR A 160 5.93 1.16 -13.85
C THR A 160 5.62 -0.13 -13.09
N PHE A 161 4.43 -0.65 -13.28
CA PHE A 161 4.03 -1.95 -12.75
C PHE A 161 4.96 -3.07 -13.26
N GLU A 162 5.34 -3.00 -14.54
CA GLU A 162 6.31 -3.94 -15.12
C GLU A 162 7.68 -3.88 -14.42
N GLU A 163 8.18 -2.67 -14.06
CA GLU A 163 9.43 -2.54 -13.28
C GLU A 163 9.30 -3.17 -11.89
N SER A 164 8.20 -2.95 -11.16
CA SER A 164 8.01 -3.52 -9.82
C SER A 164 7.90 -5.04 -9.86
N VAL A 165 7.19 -5.59 -10.82
CA VAL A 165 7.11 -7.04 -11.06
C VAL A 165 8.49 -7.62 -11.45
N SER A 166 9.25 -6.92 -12.30
CA SER A 166 10.60 -7.36 -12.68
C SER A 166 11.52 -7.48 -11.47
N ILE A 167 11.44 -6.52 -10.53
CA ILE A 167 12.20 -6.57 -9.28
C ILE A 167 11.75 -7.75 -8.42
N ALA A 168 10.43 -7.96 -8.25
CA ALA A 168 9.91 -9.10 -7.50
C ALA A 168 10.39 -10.44 -8.07
N LYS A 169 10.39 -10.59 -9.40
CA LYS A 169 10.94 -11.76 -10.11
C LYS A 169 12.43 -11.94 -9.86
N GLN A 170 13.22 -10.87 -9.91
CA GLN A 170 14.67 -10.89 -9.65
C GLN A 170 14.98 -11.23 -8.20
N MET A 171 14.16 -10.78 -7.24
CA MET A 171 14.30 -11.14 -5.83
C MET A 171 14.12 -12.63 -5.60
N ASN A 172 13.25 -13.28 -6.36
CA ASN A 172 12.96 -14.71 -6.32
C ASN A 172 12.71 -15.23 -4.88
N ARG A 173 11.88 -14.50 -4.13
CA ARG A 173 11.49 -14.85 -2.76
C ARG A 173 9.98 -14.96 -2.64
N PRO A 174 9.43 -15.95 -1.91
CA PRO A 174 7.99 -16.14 -1.79
C PRO A 174 7.29 -14.98 -1.06
N ASN A 175 8.01 -14.25 -0.21
CA ASN A 175 7.52 -13.11 0.55
C ASN A 175 7.81 -11.76 -0.11
N VAL A 176 8.08 -11.72 -1.41
CA VAL A 176 8.27 -10.48 -2.18
C VAL A 176 7.43 -10.53 -3.44
N LYS A 177 6.47 -9.63 -3.52
CA LYS A 177 5.58 -9.45 -4.66
C LYS A 177 5.51 -7.99 -5.09
N SER A 178 4.66 -7.72 -6.06
CA SER A 178 4.34 -6.36 -6.51
C SER A 178 2.93 -6.01 -6.07
N ILE A 179 2.74 -4.80 -5.58
CA ILE A 179 1.38 -4.25 -5.50
C ILE A 179 0.96 -3.80 -6.89
N PHE A 180 -0.32 -3.96 -7.20
CA PHE A 180 -0.95 -3.27 -8.32
C PHE A 180 -1.69 -2.03 -7.80
N ASP A 181 -1.16 -0.84 -8.08
CA ASP A 181 -1.81 0.44 -7.76
C ASP A 181 -2.38 1.05 -9.05
N ASN A 182 -3.72 1.12 -9.14
CA ASN A 182 -4.37 1.63 -10.35
C ASN A 182 -4.13 3.13 -10.58
N TYR A 183 -3.99 3.92 -9.53
CA TYR A 183 -3.73 5.35 -9.65
C TYR A 183 -2.40 5.61 -10.37
N HIS A 184 -1.34 4.97 -9.92
CA HIS A 184 -0.02 5.07 -10.54
C HIS A 184 0.02 4.45 -11.94
N PHE A 185 -0.62 3.30 -12.12
CA PHE A 185 -0.72 2.58 -13.39
C PHE A 185 -1.39 3.44 -14.48
N MET A 186 -2.53 4.03 -14.17
CA MET A 186 -3.28 4.88 -15.09
C MET A 186 -2.52 6.17 -15.44
N ILE A 187 -1.86 6.81 -14.47
CA ILE A 187 -1.05 8.02 -14.71
C ILE A 187 0.17 7.70 -15.58
N SER A 188 0.78 6.53 -15.40
CA SER A 188 1.92 6.09 -16.22
C SER A 188 1.53 5.66 -17.63
N GLY A 189 0.23 5.54 -17.93
CA GLY A 189 -0.29 5.16 -19.24
C GLY A 189 0.07 3.73 -19.65
N GLU A 190 0.19 2.84 -18.69
CA GLU A 190 0.48 1.43 -18.94
C GLU A 190 -0.74 0.71 -19.53
N ARG A 191 -0.50 -0.38 -20.25
CA ARG A 191 -1.56 -1.14 -20.93
C ARG A 191 -2.14 -2.21 -20.00
N GLU A 192 -3.46 -2.36 -20.01
CA GLU A 192 -4.20 -3.29 -19.13
C GLU A 192 -3.78 -4.75 -19.29
N GLU A 193 -3.26 -5.14 -20.48
CA GLU A 193 -2.76 -6.50 -20.69
C GLU A 193 -1.64 -6.89 -19.73
N LEU A 194 -0.85 -5.92 -19.24
CA LEU A 194 0.21 -6.16 -18.27
C LEU A 194 -0.32 -6.72 -16.95
N ILE A 195 -1.55 -6.38 -16.57
CA ILE A 195 -2.20 -6.89 -15.34
C ILE A 195 -2.36 -8.41 -15.47
N ARG A 196 -2.98 -8.88 -16.55
CA ARG A 196 -3.21 -10.32 -16.80
C ARG A 196 -1.90 -11.09 -16.96
N GLN A 197 -0.91 -10.50 -17.65
CA GLN A 197 0.38 -11.14 -17.89
C GLN A 197 1.20 -11.33 -16.60
N ASN A 198 0.92 -10.55 -15.56
CA ASN A 198 1.68 -10.52 -14.31
C ASN A 198 0.82 -10.79 -13.06
N GLU A 199 -0.41 -11.27 -13.21
CA GLU A 199 -1.35 -11.47 -12.10
C GLU A 199 -0.80 -12.35 -10.97
N ALA A 200 0.01 -13.36 -11.28
CA ALA A 200 0.64 -14.24 -10.29
C ALA A 200 1.64 -13.50 -9.37
N TRP A 201 2.07 -12.30 -9.75
CA TRP A 201 3.01 -11.48 -8.99
C TRP A 201 2.32 -10.38 -8.19
N ILE A 202 0.99 -10.24 -8.31
CA ILE A 202 0.23 -9.28 -7.51
C ILE A 202 0.05 -9.87 -6.11
N GLY A 203 0.54 -9.19 -5.11
CA GLY A 203 0.36 -9.54 -3.70
C GLY A 203 -0.63 -8.64 -2.98
N HIS A 204 -0.88 -7.44 -3.50
CA HIS A 204 -1.80 -6.45 -2.94
C HIS A 204 -2.33 -5.53 -4.03
N MET A 205 -3.46 -4.86 -3.80
CA MET A 205 -4.00 -3.85 -4.72
C MET A 205 -4.34 -2.56 -3.99
N HIS A 206 -4.00 -1.41 -4.63
CA HIS A 206 -4.50 -0.09 -4.26
C HIS A 206 -5.42 0.47 -5.34
N PHE A 207 -6.41 1.23 -4.90
CA PHE A 207 -7.39 1.83 -5.80
C PHE A 207 -7.73 3.27 -5.39
N ALA A 208 -7.65 4.17 -6.38
CA ALA A 208 -8.17 5.53 -6.31
C ALA A 208 -8.53 6.03 -7.71
N PHE A 209 -9.32 7.09 -7.79
CA PHE A 209 -9.57 7.77 -9.05
C PHE A 209 -8.38 8.68 -9.42
N THR A 210 -8.08 8.78 -10.71
CA THR A 210 -6.91 9.53 -11.19
C THR A 210 -7.01 11.04 -10.93
N MET A 211 -8.21 11.58 -10.92
CA MET A 211 -8.42 13.00 -10.56
C MET A 211 -8.34 13.19 -9.04
N GLY A 212 -7.26 13.84 -8.59
CA GLY A 212 -7.09 14.21 -7.19
C GLY A 212 -6.89 13.04 -6.22
N ARG A 213 -6.66 11.81 -6.71
CA ARG A 213 -6.56 10.59 -5.89
C ARG A 213 -7.78 10.43 -4.98
N ALA A 214 -8.97 10.81 -5.50
CA ALA A 214 -10.21 10.79 -4.75
C ALA A 214 -10.90 9.41 -4.80
N MET A 215 -11.78 9.16 -3.84
CA MET A 215 -12.75 8.06 -3.94
C MET A 215 -13.75 8.41 -5.04
N PRO A 216 -13.89 7.62 -6.12
CA PRO A 216 -14.83 7.92 -7.20
C PRO A 216 -16.29 7.80 -6.74
N ASP A 217 -17.14 8.59 -7.34
CA ASP A 217 -18.60 8.43 -7.20
C ASP A 217 -19.12 7.25 -8.05
N LEU A 218 -20.41 6.96 -7.96
CA LEU A 218 -21.01 5.83 -8.66
C LEU A 218 -20.96 5.96 -10.18
N ASP A 219 -21.14 7.19 -10.71
CA ASP A 219 -21.12 7.42 -12.15
C ASP A 219 -19.71 7.36 -12.74
N GLU A 220 -18.71 7.79 -11.97
CA GLU A 220 -17.29 7.62 -12.29
C GLU A 220 -16.92 6.13 -12.28
N LEU A 221 -17.35 5.37 -11.27
CA LEU A 221 -17.12 3.92 -11.21
C LEU A 221 -17.74 3.16 -12.38
N LYS A 222 -18.95 3.53 -12.82
CA LYS A 222 -19.57 2.93 -14.00
C LYS A 222 -18.75 3.14 -15.27
N LYS A 223 -18.10 4.29 -15.41
CA LYS A 223 -17.16 4.55 -16.53
C LYS A 223 -15.88 3.70 -16.42
N MET A 224 -15.51 3.29 -15.21
CA MET A 224 -14.36 2.43 -14.95
C MET A 224 -14.68 0.93 -15.03
N ASN A 225 -15.92 0.53 -15.34
CA ASN A 225 -16.32 -0.88 -15.40
C ASN A 225 -15.41 -1.77 -16.27
N PRO A 226 -14.95 -1.36 -17.46
CA PRO A 226 -14.05 -2.20 -18.24
C PRO A 226 -12.77 -2.53 -17.44
N PHE A 227 -12.20 -1.55 -16.77
CA PHE A 227 -11.02 -1.72 -15.96
C PHE A 227 -11.27 -2.59 -14.70
N LEU A 228 -12.35 -2.33 -13.96
CA LEU A 228 -12.75 -3.15 -12.79
C LEU A 228 -13.00 -4.61 -13.18
N THR A 229 -13.50 -4.83 -14.40
CA THR A 229 -13.67 -6.17 -14.97
C THR A 229 -12.33 -6.87 -15.19
N VAL A 230 -11.30 -6.16 -15.65
CA VAL A 230 -9.94 -6.71 -15.77
C VAL A 230 -9.40 -7.14 -14.41
N LEU A 231 -9.62 -6.34 -13.37
CA LEU A 231 -9.19 -6.70 -12.00
C LEU A 231 -9.93 -7.92 -11.47
N ARG A 232 -11.24 -8.00 -11.71
CA ARG A 232 -12.06 -9.18 -11.36
C ARG A 232 -11.56 -10.46 -12.05
N ASP A 233 -11.24 -10.34 -13.32
CA ASP A 233 -10.90 -11.50 -14.16
C ASP A 233 -9.45 -11.96 -13.99
N CYS A 234 -8.62 -11.24 -13.22
CA CYS A 234 -7.32 -11.74 -12.81
C CYS A 234 -7.46 -12.77 -11.67
N SER A 235 -6.50 -13.68 -11.56
CA SER A 235 -6.54 -14.77 -10.56
C SER A 235 -6.26 -14.32 -9.11
N TYR A 236 -6.07 -13.01 -8.88
CA TYR A 236 -5.84 -12.46 -7.56
C TYR A 236 -7.12 -12.43 -6.73
N ASP A 237 -7.07 -12.99 -5.52
CA ASP A 237 -8.22 -13.02 -4.60
C ASP A 237 -7.77 -12.79 -3.13
N ASP A 238 -7.26 -11.61 -2.84
CA ASP A 238 -6.78 -11.23 -1.51
C ASP A 238 -7.14 -9.76 -1.21
N THR A 239 -6.27 -8.99 -0.58
CA THR A 239 -6.50 -7.63 -0.09
C THR A 239 -6.54 -6.57 -1.18
N PHE A 240 -7.56 -5.72 -1.15
CA PHE A 240 -7.78 -4.60 -2.06
C PHE A 240 -8.10 -3.35 -1.24
N SER A 241 -7.18 -2.40 -1.16
CA SER A 241 -7.34 -1.17 -0.35
C SER A 241 -7.75 0.03 -1.18
N LEU A 242 -8.70 0.79 -0.67
CA LEU A 242 -9.02 2.12 -1.17
C LEU A 242 -7.98 3.11 -0.63
N GLU A 243 -7.00 3.47 -1.46
CA GLU A 243 -5.99 4.48 -1.13
C GLU A 243 -6.39 5.84 -1.71
N ALA A 244 -7.53 6.34 -1.24
CA ALA A 244 -8.20 7.50 -1.80
C ALA A 244 -8.57 8.53 -0.74
N TYR A 245 -8.61 9.80 -1.15
CA TYR A 245 -9.28 10.85 -0.38
C TYR A 245 -10.79 10.74 -0.53
N PHE A 246 -11.50 10.73 0.58
CA PHE A 246 -12.96 10.76 0.60
C PHE A 246 -13.41 12.20 0.70
N PRO A 247 -13.96 12.80 -0.34
CA PRO A 247 -14.47 14.17 -0.27
C PRO A 247 -15.53 14.28 0.82
N ASN A 248 -15.42 15.33 1.65
CA ASN A 248 -16.35 15.54 2.77
C ASN A 248 -16.45 14.33 3.71
N PHE A 249 -15.29 13.76 4.09
CA PHE A 249 -15.25 12.65 5.02
C PHE A 249 -15.83 13.05 6.38
N GLU A 250 -17.05 12.62 6.62
CA GLU A 250 -17.77 12.76 7.90
C GLU A 250 -18.29 11.38 8.33
N MET A 251 -18.22 11.08 9.62
CA MET A 251 -18.58 9.79 10.18
C MET A 251 -20.02 9.34 9.90
N ASP A 252 -20.93 10.29 9.64
CA ASP A 252 -22.33 10.03 9.33
C ASP A 252 -22.66 10.15 7.83
N ASN A 253 -21.69 10.53 7.01
CA ASN A 253 -21.85 10.63 5.57
C ASN A 253 -21.80 9.25 4.91
N MET A 254 -22.96 8.72 4.54
CA MET A 254 -23.09 7.40 3.90
C MET A 254 -23.00 7.45 2.37
N TYR A 255 -22.61 8.59 1.79
CA TYR A 255 -22.54 8.78 0.34
C TYR A 255 -21.75 7.68 -0.37
N PHE A 256 -20.60 7.28 0.18
CA PHE A 256 -19.74 6.27 -0.43
C PHE A 256 -20.16 4.82 -0.17
N LYS A 257 -21.24 4.56 0.59
CA LYS A 257 -21.72 3.19 0.82
C LYS A 257 -22.09 2.49 -0.49
N THR A 258 -22.80 3.18 -1.39
CA THR A 258 -23.20 2.63 -2.70
C THR A 258 -22.02 2.46 -3.63
N PRO A 259 -21.12 3.45 -3.83
CA PRO A 259 -19.87 3.27 -4.58
C PRO A 259 -19.01 2.09 -4.08
N ILE A 260 -18.82 1.97 -2.77
CA ILE A 260 -18.03 0.87 -2.19
C ILE A 260 -18.70 -0.49 -2.42
N ALA A 261 -20.02 -0.57 -2.26
CA ALA A 261 -20.78 -1.79 -2.55
C ALA A 261 -20.65 -2.17 -4.03
N TYR A 262 -20.68 -1.18 -4.93
CA TYR A 262 -20.53 -1.39 -6.37
C TYR A 262 -19.15 -1.98 -6.72
N ILE A 263 -18.06 -1.40 -6.21
CA ILE A 263 -16.71 -1.96 -6.38
C ILE A 263 -16.69 -3.42 -5.89
N ARG A 264 -17.14 -3.66 -4.66
CA ARG A 264 -17.15 -5.00 -4.06
C ARG A 264 -17.94 -6.01 -4.89
N ASP A 265 -19.09 -5.62 -5.43
CA ASP A 265 -19.94 -6.51 -6.21
C ASP A 265 -19.28 -6.87 -7.56
N ILE A 266 -18.64 -5.90 -8.24
CA ILE A 266 -17.89 -6.16 -9.48
C ILE A 266 -16.69 -7.07 -9.21
N ILE A 267 -15.79 -6.70 -8.29
CA ILE A 267 -14.57 -7.48 -8.05
C ILE A 267 -14.83 -8.89 -7.53
N ASN A 268 -16.02 -9.17 -6.99
CA ASN A 268 -16.46 -10.49 -6.56
C ASN A 268 -17.42 -11.17 -7.53
N GLY A 269 -17.52 -10.70 -8.77
CA GLY A 269 -18.18 -11.36 -9.87
C GLY A 269 -19.72 -11.30 -9.86
N LYS A 270 -20.31 -10.40 -9.08
CA LYS A 270 -21.75 -10.18 -9.14
C LYS A 270 -22.11 -9.33 -10.35
N ALA A 271 -23.23 -9.67 -10.99
CA ALA A 271 -23.81 -8.82 -12.04
C ALA A 271 -24.31 -7.51 -11.41
N VAL A 272 -23.92 -6.36 -11.98
CA VAL A 272 -24.25 -5.00 -11.50
C VAL A 272 -24.96 -4.23 -12.62
#